data_a04004f88d4f211c4f3b27480af4074e
#
_entry.id   a04004f88d4f211c4f3b27480af4074e
#
_cell.length_a   1.000
_cell.length_b   1.000
_cell.length_c   1.000
_cell.angle_alpha   90.00
_cell.angle_beta   90.00
_cell.angle_gamma   90.00
#
_symmetry.space_group_name_H-M   'P 1'
#
loop_
_entity.id
_entity.type
_entity.pdbx_description
1 polymer ?
#
loop_
_entity_poly.entity_id
_entity_poly.type
_entity_poly.pdbx_seq_one_letter_code
_entity_poly.pdbx_strand_id
1 'polypeptide(L)'
;MIQYYSAEKLNTHMTAIRSLTGEIMYLIEGEKKAVLVDTCLGVGHLRKFMETLTEKPITVILTHGHVDHALGAPEFDEVYMNPADNAIYEAMSPLEERKGYIQANLGGKLPDFAEDDYVQPT
;
A
#
# COMPACT_ATOMS: atom_id res chain seq x y z
N MET A 1 -4.35 13.46 14.69
CA MET A 1 -3.63 12.26 14.18
C MET A 1 -4.16 11.89 12.81
N ILE A 2 -3.27 11.58 11.88
CA ILE A 2 -3.66 11.20 10.52
C ILE A 2 -4.05 9.73 10.50
N GLN A 3 -5.24 9.43 9.98
CA GLN A 3 -5.66 8.04 9.75
C GLN A 3 -5.33 7.68 8.31
N TYR A 4 -4.29 6.85 8.13
CA TYR A 4 -3.83 6.46 6.81
C TYR A 4 -4.68 5.37 6.16
N TYR A 5 -5.19 4.45 6.97
CA TYR A 5 -5.91 3.28 6.48
C TYR A 5 -7.15 3.00 7.32
N SER A 6 -8.18 2.48 6.65
CA SER A 6 -9.35 1.92 7.31
C SER A 6 -9.65 0.56 6.71
N ALA A 7 -10.27 -0.32 7.50
CA ALA A 7 -10.55 -1.69 7.07
C ALA A 7 -12.02 -2.01 7.25
N GLU A 8 -12.58 -2.75 6.28
CA GLU A 8 -13.95 -3.25 6.32
C GLU A 8 -13.95 -4.72 5.95
N LYS A 9 -14.36 -5.58 6.87
CA LYS A 9 -14.43 -7.01 6.61
C LYS A 9 -15.63 -7.30 5.72
N LEU A 10 -15.39 -7.86 4.54
CA LEU A 10 -16.42 -8.16 3.55
C LEU A 10 -17.04 -9.54 3.78
N ASN A 11 -16.23 -10.50 4.23
CA ASN A 11 -16.69 -11.85 4.57
C ASN A 11 -15.63 -12.52 5.45
N THR A 12 -15.76 -13.82 5.71
CA THR A 12 -14.85 -14.55 6.59
C THR A 12 -13.38 -14.50 6.13
N HIS A 13 -13.12 -14.39 4.82
CA HIS A 13 -11.80 -14.47 4.25
C HIS A 13 -11.28 -13.18 3.64
N MET A 14 -12.11 -12.18 3.42
CA MET A 14 -11.72 -10.99 2.67
C MET A 14 -12.02 -9.71 3.43
N THR A 15 -11.02 -8.84 3.48
CA THR A 15 -11.13 -7.50 4.08
C THR A 15 -10.72 -6.47 3.05
N ALA A 16 -11.55 -5.44 2.86
CA ALA A 16 -11.19 -4.29 2.03
C ALA A 16 -10.49 -3.25 2.89
N ILE A 17 -9.36 -2.73 2.41
CA ILE A 17 -8.59 -1.70 3.10
C ILE A 17 -8.54 -0.46 2.21
N ARG A 18 -8.94 0.67 2.75
CA ARG A 18 -8.96 1.95 2.03
C ARG A 18 -7.85 2.84 2.53
N SER A 19 -7.11 3.44 1.61
CA SER A 19 -6.05 4.38 1.95
C SER A 19 -6.59 5.78 2.16
N LEU A 20 -5.70 6.66 2.65
CA LEU A 20 -5.93 8.09 2.81
C LEU A 20 -6.48 8.77 1.55
N THR A 21 -5.99 8.36 0.38
CA THR A 21 -6.39 8.94 -0.92
C THR A 21 -7.49 8.17 -1.63
N GLY A 22 -8.06 7.17 -0.96
CA GLY A 22 -9.25 6.47 -1.43
C GLY A 22 -9.03 5.18 -2.22
N GLU A 23 -7.78 4.83 -2.50
CA GLU A 23 -7.47 3.56 -3.17
C GLU A 23 -7.84 2.40 -2.26
N ILE A 24 -8.25 1.29 -2.86
CA ILE A 24 -8.68 0.11 -2.12
C ILE A 24 -7.73 -1.05 -2.39
N MET A 25 -7.31 -1.68 -1.30
CA MET A 25 -6.56 -2.94 -1.31
C MET A 25 -7.46 -4.05 -0.78
N TYR A 26 -7.10 -5.28 -1.07
CA TYR A 26 -7.83 -6.44 -0.53
C TYR A 26 -6.88 -7.38 0.20
N LEU A 27 -7.20 -7.69 1.44
CA LEU A 27 -6.53 -8.74 2.21
C LEU A 27 -7.38 -10.00 2.13
N ILE A 28 -6.81 -11.08 1.59
CA ILE A 28 -7.48 -12.36 1.44
C ILE A 28 -6.78 -13.37 2.35
N GLU A 29 -7.50 -13.92 3.32
CA GLU A 29 -6.94 -14.83 4.29
C GLU A 29 -7.29 -16.28 3.98
N GLY A 30 -6.25 -17.11 3.75
CA GLY A 30 -6.38 -18.56 3.68
C GLY A 30 -6.19 -19.19 5.06
N GLU A 31 -6.02 -20.50 5.11
CA GLU A 31 -5.83 -21.20 6.39
C GLU A 31 -4.50 -20.87 7.05
N LYS A 32 -3.42 -20.78 6.27
CA LYS A 32 -2.05 -20.61 6.78
C LYS A 32 -1.38 -19.33 6.35
N LYS A 33 -1.84 -18.71 5.27
CA LYS A 33 -1.24 -17.54 4.65
C LYS A 33 -2.30 -16.53 4.27
N ALA A 34 -1.89 -15.28 4.11
CA ALA A 34 -2.74 -14.22 3.59
C ALA A 34 -2.10 -13.62 2.33
N VAL A 35 -2.94 -13.10 1.45
CA VAL A 35 -2.51 -12.38 0.25
C VAL A 35 -3.04 -10.97 0.35
N LEU A 36 -2.15 -10.00 0.15
CA LEU A 36 -2.53 -8.60 0.03
C LEU A 36 -2.44 -8.19 -1.44
N VAL A 37 -3.54 -7.76 -2.00
CA VAL A 37 -3.60 -7.27 -3.39
C VAL A 37 -3.41 -5.76 -3.37
N ASP A 38 -2.29 -5.30 -3.90
CA ASP A 38 -1.81 -3.93 -3.91
C ASP A 38 -1.40 -3.38 -2.54
N THR A 39 -0.71 -2.26 -2.52
CA THR A 39 -0.08 -1.70 -1.31
C THR A 39 -0.23 -0.19 -1.19
N CYS A 40 -1.03 0.44 -2.03
CA CYS A 40 -1.24 1.89 -2.03
C CYS A 40 0.05 2.71 -2.19
N LEU A 41 0.11 3.85 -1.53
CA LEU A 41 1.07 4.93 -1.81
C LEU A 41 2.43 4.79 -1.13
N GLY A 42 2.58 3.86 -0.21
CA GLY A 42 3.83 3.75 0.55
C GLY A 42 3.99 4.82 1.61
N VAL A 43 2.92 5.13 2.33
CA VAL A 43 2.92 6.05 3.47
C VAL A 43 2.05 5.47 4.58
N GLY A 44 2.43 5.73 5.83
CA GLY A 44 1.62 5.36 7.00
C GLY A 44 1.85 3.96 7.55
N HIS A 45 2.95 3.30 7.21
CA HIS A 45 3.32 1.99 7.76
C HIS A 45 2.26 0.91 7.55
N LEU A 46 1.98 0.62 6.30
CA LEU A 46 0.96 -0.34 5.89
C LEU A 46 1.16 -1.72 6.54
N ARG A 47 2.40 -2.22 6.58
CA ARG A 47 2.68 -3.53 7.16
C ARG A 47 2.25 -3.60 8.62
N LYS A 48 2.51 -2.56 9.40
CA LYS A 48 2.06 -2.51 10.80
C LYS A 48 0.55 -2.56 10.89
N PHE A 49 -0.14 -1.84 10.02
CA PHE A 49 -1.60 -1.87 9.98
C PHE A 49 -2.11 -3.27 9.65
N MET A 50 -1.49 -3.95 8.67
CA MET A 50 -1.86 -5.31 8.30
C MET A 50 -1.66 -6.29 9.45
N GLU A 51 -0.62 -6.11 10.25
CA GLU A 51 -0.33 -6.96 11.41
C GLU A 51 -1.38 -6.83 12.52
N THR A 52 -2.18 -5.77 12.51
CA THR A 52 -3.34 -5.67 13.42
C THR A 52 -4.54 -6.47 12.92
N LEU A 53 -4.56 -6.84 11.64
CA LEU A 53 -5.68 -7.54 11.00
C LEU A 53 -5.45 -9.04 10.88
N THR A 54 -4.21 -9.47 10.75
CA THR A 54 -3.87 -10.90 10.60
C THR A 54 -2.50 -11.20 11.21
N GLU A 55 -2.37 -12.39 11.79
CA GLU A 55 -1.09 -12.91 12.26
C GLU A 55 -0.40 -13.79 11.21
N LYS A 56 -1.07 -14.06 10.10
CA LYS A 56 -0.57 -14.93 9.05
C LYS A 56 0.53 -14.26 8.22
N PRO A 57 1.49 -15.04 7.67
CA PRO A 57 2.45 -14.49 6.71
C PRO A 57 1.72 -13.91 5.51
N ILE A 58 2.17 -12.73 5.05
CA ILE A 58 1.52 -12.01 3.96
C ILE A 58 2.39 -12.08 2.71
N THR A 59 1.78 -12.52 1.60
CA THR A 59 2.33 -12.42 0.26
C THR A 59 1.64 -11.28 -0.45
N VAL A 60 2.39 -10.37 -1.08
CA VAL A 60 1.84 -9.24 -1.82
C VAL A 60 1.79 -9.58 -3.30
N ILE A 61 0.66 -9.28 -3.94
CA ILE A 61 0.50 -9.36 -5.38
C ILE A 61 0.11 -7.97 -5.87
N LEU A 62 0.94 -7.39 -6.74
CA LEU A 62 0.67 -6.06 -7.30
C LEU A 62 -0.04 -6.20 -8.64
N THR A 63 -1.15 -5.49 -8.81
CA THR A 63 -1.89 -5.49 -10.07
C THR A 63 -1.12 -4.75 -11.15
N HIS A 64 -0.42 -3.67 -10.77
CA HIS A 64 0.45 -2.91 -11.68
C HIS A 64 1.39 -2.02 -10.85
N GLY A 65 2.34 -1.34 -11.53
CA GLY A 65 3.41 -0.59 -10.89
C GLY A 65 3.13 0.87 -10.57
N HIS A 66 1.90 1.34 -10.71
CA HIS A 66 1.57 2.75 -10.46
C HIS A 66 1.67 3.11 -8.97
N VAL A 67 1.91 4.41 -8.73
CA VAL A 67 2.18 4.95 -7.39
C VAL A 67 1.10 4.60 -6.37
N ASP A 68 -0.15 4.64 -6.76
CA ASP A 68 -1.28 4.41 -5.86
C ASP A 68 -1.56 2.93 -5.55
N HIS A 69 -0.78 2.02 -6.14
CA HIS A 69 -0.97 0.58 -5.93
C HIS A 69 0.29 -0.13 -5.43
N ALA A 70 1.48 0.34 -5.79
CA ALA A 70 2.69 -0.45 -5.65
C ALA A 70 3.71 0.05 -4.62
N LEU A 71 3.62 1.28 -4.20
CA LEU A 71 4.73 1.92 -3.49
C LEU A 71 4.85 1.55 -2.00
N GLY A 72 3.89 0.82 -1.45
CA GLY A 72 4.03 0.21 -0.13
C GLY A 72 4.74 -1.14 -0.13
N ALA A 73 5.04 -1.69 -1.31
CA ALA A 73 5.62 -3.02 -1.46
C ALA A 73 6.95 -3.24 -0.69
N PRO A 74 7.87 -2.26 -0.61
CA PRO A 74 9.14 -2.49 0.11
C PRO A 74 9.00 -2.87 1.58
N GLU A 75 7.86 -2.65 2.20
CA GLU A 75 7.63 -3.07 3.58
C GLU A 75 7.43 -4.58 3.74
N PHE A 76 7.20 -5.30 2.64
CA PHE A 76 6.86 -6.72 2.68
C PHE A 76 7.99 -7.59 2.12
N ASP A 77 8.09 -8.81 2.65
CA ASP A 77 9.19 -9.72 2.31
C ASP A 77 8.97 -10.47 1.00
N GLU A 78 7.71 -10.71 0.64
CA GLU A 78 7.38 -11.51 -0.55
C GLU A 78 6.38 -10.74 -1.41
N VAL A 79 6.85 -10.27 -2.57
CA VAL A 79 6.07 -9.42 -3.47
C VAL A 79 6.18 -9.94 -4.90
N TYR A 80 5.05 -10.03 -5.58
CA TYR A 80 4.98 -10.44 -6.99
C TYR A 80 4.38 -9.34 -7.84
N MET A 81 5.00 -9.05 -8.96
CA MET A 81 4.53 -8.08 -9.95
C MET A 81 4.97 -8.52 -11.33
N ASN A 82 4.16 -8.22 -12.35
CA ASN A 82 4.55 -8.50 -13.73
C ASN A 82 5.79 -7.66 -14.07
N PRO A 83 6.88 -8.28 -14.60
CA PRO A 83 8.09 -7.53 -14.95
C PRO A 83 7.88 -6.39 -15.94
N ALA A 84 6.80 -6.43 -16.74
CA ALA A 84 6.47 -5.35 -17.66
C ALA A 84 6.17 -4.03 -16.94
N ASP A 85 5.84 -4.08 -15.65
CA ASP A 85 5.55 -2.89 -14.84
C ASP A 85 6.76 -2.33 -14.10
N ASN A 86 7.94 -2.96 -14.20
CA ASN A 86 9.12 -2.53 -13.47
C ASN A 86 9.52 -1.07 -13.79
N ALA A 87 9.44 -0.67 -15.05
CA ALA A 87 9.81 0.68 -15.47
C ALA A 87 8.88 1.73 -14.84
N ILE A 88 7.59 1.45 -14.78
CA ILE A 88 6.60 2.36 -14.16
C ILE A 88 6.86 2.45 -12.66
N TYR A 89 7.10 1.31 -12.02
CA TYR A 89 7.40 1.25 -10.60
C TYR A 89 8.62 2.11 -10.26
N GLU A 90 9.71 1.93 -11.01
CA GLU A 90 10.94 2.71 -10.80
C GLU A 90 10.73 4.20 -11.02
N ALA A 91 9.97 4.57 -12.07
CA ALA A 91 9.70 5.98 -12.37
C ALA A 91 8.89 6.67 -11.27
N MET A 92 8.02 5.93 -10.58
CA MET A 92 7.13 6.48 -9.55
C MET A 92 7.66 6.31 -8.13
N SER A 93 8.79 5.59 -7.94
CA SER A 93 9.36 5.34 -6.62
C SER A 93 9.94 6.56 -5.91
N PRO A 94 10.52 7.57 -6.59
CA PRO A 94 11.09 8.72 -5.88
C PRO A 94 10.06 9.39 -4.98
N LEU A 95 10.51 9.83 -3.81
CA LEU A 95 9.66 10.43 -2.80
C LEU A 95 8.87 11.63 -3.32
N GLU A 96 9.51 12.46 -4.15
CA GLU A 96 8.86 13.65 -4.71
C GLU A 96 7.69 13.30 -5.63
N GLU A 97 7.80 12.22 -6.40
CA GLU A 97 6.71 11.74 -7.24
C GLU A 97 5.52 11.30 -6.39
N ARG A 98 5.78 10.58 -5.30
CA ARG A 98 4.73 10.14 -4.38
C ARG A 98 4.05 11.31 -3.67
N LYS A 99 4.84 12.28 -3.21
CA LYS A 99 4.30 13.49 -2.57
C LYS A 99 3.41 14.27 -3.54
N GLY A 100 3.84 14.40 -4.80
CA GLY A 100 3.07 15.08 -5.83
C GLY A 100 1.73 14.41 -6.09
N TYR A 101 1.73 13.07 -6.14
CA TYR A 101 0.49 12.31 -6.32
C TYR A 101 -0.48 12.52 -5.16
N ILE A 102 0.00 12.43 -3.93
CA ILE A 102 -0.83 12.62 -2.73
C ILE A 102 -1.42 14.03 -2.72
N GLN A 103 -0.59 15.03 -2.99
CA GLN A 103 -1.01 16.42 -3.02
C GLN A 103 -2.12 16.65 -4.06
N ALA A 104 -1.95 16.10 -5.27
CA ALA A 104 -2.94 16.23 -6.34
C ALA A 104 -4.27 15.59 -5.95
N ASN A 105 -4.25 14.45 -5.26
CA ASN A 105 -5.46 13.73 -4.87
C ASN A 105 -6.15 14.31 -3.63
N LEU A 106 -5.46 15.17 -2.89
CA LEU A 106 -6.02 15.83 -1.69
C LEU A 106 -6.31 17.31 -1.91
N GLY A 107 -6.61 17.69 -3.15
CA GLY A 107 -7.03 19.05 -3.49
C GLY A 107 -5.91 20.08 -3.45
N GLY A 108 -4.67 19.66 -3.71
CA GLY A 108 -3.52 20.56 -3.74
C GLY A 108 -2.84 20.76 -2.38
N LYS A 109 -3.31 20.06 -1.35
CA LYS A 109 -2.73 20.15 0.00
C LYS A 109 -1.99 18.87 0.33
N LEU A 110 -0.73 19.01 0.78
CA LEU A 110 0.03 17.90 1.29
C LEU A 110 -0.06 17.91 2.81
N PRO A 111 -0.60 16.83 3.45
CA PRO A 111 -0.60 16.75 4.91
C PRO A 111 0.82 16.77 5.47
N ASP A 112 0.95 17.20 6.71
CA ASP A 112 2.24 17.25 7.40
C ASP A 112 2.62 15.84 7.88
N PHE A 113 3.08 15.01 6.95
CA PHE A 113 3.55 13.66 7.25
C PHE A 113 4.98 13.71 7.79
N ALA A 114 5.27 12.85 8.78
CA ALA A 114 6.64 12.64 9.20
C ALA A 114 7.42 11.94 8.07
N GLU A 115 8.71 12.24 7.93
CA GLU A 115 9.55 11.60 6.91
C GLU A 115 9.56 10.07 7.07
N ASP A 116 9.53 9.59 8.32
CA ASP A 116 9.52 8.15 8.61
C ASP A 116 8.23 7.45 8.17
N ASP A 117 7.17 8.20 7.88
CA ASP A 117 5.91 7.60 7.41
C ASP A 117 5.97 7.16 5.95
N TYR A 118 6.97 7.62 5.20
CA TYR A 118 7.15 7.21 3.81
C TYR A 118 8.04 5.98 3.72
N VAL A 119 7.59 5.00 2.93
CA VAL A 119 8.40 3.82 2.62
C VAL A 119 9.57 4.25 1.73
N GLN A 120 10.77 3.83 2.10
CA GLN A 120 11.95 4.12 1.29
C GLN A 120 12.02 3.17 0.09
N PRO A 121 12.38 3.65 -1.10
CA PRO A 121 12.60 2.79 -2.26
C PRO A 121 13.74 1.83 -2.01
N THR A 122 13.62 0.61 -2.53
CA THR A 122 14.68 -0.40 -2.44
C THR A 122 15.32 -0.64 -3.80
#